data_219b9279bc80c5def7f205bf718d8f73
#
_entry.id   219b9279bc80c5def7f205bf718d8f73
#
_cell.length_a   1.000
_cell.length_b   1.000
_cell.length_c   1.000
_cell.angle_alpha   90.00
_cell.angle_beta   90.00
_cell.angle_gamma   90.00
#
_symmetry.space_group_name_H-M   'P 1'
#
loop_
_entity.id
_entity.type
_entity.pdbx_description
1 polymer ?
#
loop_
_entity_poly.entity_id
_entity_poly.type
_entity_poly.pdbx_seq_one_letter_code
_entity_poly.pdbx_strand_id
1 'polypeptide(L)'
;MRGRLALVVAAVLVTLLVLMLLSARAAVAAGGRYVLVGGTAAEQAQVRRALDASAFDWSLVPAQVTIHIVRGLPLSYSTPGDSWLDAGLLDGGRFSWGVVQMEYGQQVQYAIEDAQVRAQLTSALGARQWCYDDPALPAGANACERFAAMLAWAYWPSNDNSMKPAGAGDWSASIDPGDFRVLVARLLGAPDPIDASRSLARPAPRAHG
;
A
#
# COMPACT_ATOMS: atom_id res chain seq x y z
N MET A 1 1.94 32.79 -44.55
CA MET A 1 1.91 31.35 -44.21
C MET A 1 2.76 30.98 -42.98
N ARG A 2 3.92 31.63 -42.77
CA ARG A 2 4.84 31.31 -41.64
C ARG A 2 4.22 31.50 -40.23
N GLY A 3 3.38 32.54 -40.01
CA GLY A 3 2.78 32.79 -38.70
C GLY A 3 1.74 31.75 -38.25
N ARG A 4 0.96 31.17 -39.18
CA ARG A 4 -0.04 30.13 -38.83
C ARG A 4 0.61 28.80 -38.44
N LEU A 5 1.74 28.46 -39.07
CA LEU A 5 2.50 27.25 -38.72
C LEU A 5 3.12 27.37 -37.32
N ALA A 6 3.66 28.51 -36.94
CA ALA A 6 4.21 28.76 -35.62
C ALA A 6 3.16 28.65 -34.51
N LEU A 7 1.93 29.13 -34.75
CA LEU A 7 0.82 29.04 -33.81
C LEU A 7 0.37 27.61 -33.58
N VAL A 8 0.29 26.80 -34.64
CA VAL A 8 -0.08 25.36 -34.54
C VAL A 8 0.97 24.57 -33.78
N VAL A 9 2.26 24.81 -34.06
CA VAL A 9 3.37 24.13 -33.35
C VAL A 9 3.37 24.50 -31.86
N ALA A 10 3.15 25.76 -31.52
CA ALA A 10 3.07 26.19 -30.12
C ALA A 10 1.87 25.54 -29.39
N ALA A 11 0.71 25.46 -30.02
CA ALA A 11 -0.47 24.81 -29.44
C ALA A 11 -0.24 23.32 -29.19
N VAL A 12 0.39 22.58 -30.12
CA VAL A 12 0.72 21.16 -29.95
C VAL A 12 1.71 20.93 -28.82
N LEU A 13 2.75 21.77 -28.69
CA LEU A 13 3.73 21.67 -27.61
C LEU A 13 3.11 21.93 -26.25
N VAL A 14 2.22 22.92 -26.14
CA VAL A 14 1.49 23.20 -24.87
C VAL A 14 0.59 22.02 -24.51
N THR A 15 -0.12 21.44 -25.47
CA THR A 15 -0.99 20.29 -25.23
C THR A 15 -0.20 19.07 -24.79
N LEU A 16 0.95 18.77 -25.39
CA LEU A 16 1.84 17.68 -25.00
C LEU A 16 2.42 17.91 -23.60
N LEU A 17 2.80 19.14 -23.26
CA LEU A 17 3.30 19.47 -21.93
C LEU A 17 2.22 19.30 -20.86
N VAL A 18 1.00 19.74 -21.13
CA VAL A 18 -0.16 19.55 -20.21
C VAL A 18 -0.47 18.08 -20.04
N LEU A 19 -0.46 17.28 -21.11
CA LEU A 19 -0.66 15.82 -21.04
C LEU A 19 0.45 15.14 -20.23
N MET A 20 1.70 15.53 -20.40
CA MET A 20 2.82 15.01 -19.60
C MET A 20 2.70 15.38 -18.12
N LEU A 21 2.29 16.59 -17.79
CA LEU A 21 2.08 17.05 -16.41
C LEU A 21 0.87 16.35 -15.75
N LEU A 22 -0.20 16.08 -16.50
CA LEU A 22 -1.36 15.32 -16.02
C LEU A 22 -1.00 13.84 -15.80
N SER A 23 -0.20 13.25 -16.70
CA SER A 23 0.29 11.87 -16.55
C SER A 23 1.23 11.71 -15.36
N ALA A 24 2.10 12.70 -15.11
CA ALA A 24 2.98 12.70 -13.95
C ALA A 24 2.19 12.81 -12.63
N ARG A 25 1.09 13.59 -12.60
CA ARG A 25 0.21 13.68 -11.42
C ARG A 25 -0.58 12.39 -11.18
N ALA A 26 -1.04 11.71 -12.22
CA ALA A 26 -1.73 10.43 -12.09
C ALA A 26 -0.79 9.32 -11.57
N ALA A 27 0.48 9.34 -11.98
CA ALA A 27 1.47 8.36 -11.50
C ALA A 27 1.85 8.55 -10.02
N VAL A 28 1.73 9.77 -9.48
CA VAL A 28 1.95 10.04 -8.04
C VAL A 28 0.77 9.56 -7.18
N ALA A 29 -0.43 9.38 -7.75
CA ALA A 29 -1.64 9.04 -6.99
C ALA A 29 -1.76 7.55 -6.65
N ALA A 30 -1.11 6.64 -7.38
CA ALA A 30 -1.31 5.20 -7.19
C ALA A 30 -0.45 4.58 -6.07
N GLY A 31 0.77 5.09 -5.82
CA GLY A 31 1.72 4.45 -4.91
C GLY A 31 2.19 5.28 -3.71
N GLY A 32 1.58 6.44 -3.44
CA GLY A 32 2.10 7.36 -2.43
C GLY A 32 3.38 8.10 -2.87
N ARG A 33 4.02 8.81 -1.95
CA ARG A 33 5.28 9.53 -2.24
C ARG A 33 6.47 8.71 -1.76
N TYR A 34 7.22 8.12 -2.67
CA TYR A 34 8.44 7.41 -2.32
C TYR A 34 9.57 7.65 -3.33
N VAL A 35 10.79 7.41 -2.90
CA VAL A 35 11.98 7.33 -3.74
C VAL A 35 12.61 5.95 -3.58
N LEU A 36 13.13 5.39 -4.68
CA LEU A 36 13.82 4.11 -4.67
C LEU A 36 15.33 4.35 -4.69
N VAL A 37 16.06 3.71 -3.78
CA VAL A 37 17.50 3.79 -3.66
C VAL A 37 18.10 2.39 -3.76
N GLY A 38 19.13 2.22 -4.58
CA GLY A 38 19.75 0.93 -4.83
C GLY A 38 18.90 0.02 -5.72
N GLY A 39 19.27 -1.25 -5.76
CA GLY A 39 18.66 -2.24 -6.64
C GLY A 39 18.88 -1.99 -8.13
N THR A 40 18.53 -2.98 -8.93
CA THR A 40 18.49 -2.89 -10.40
C THR A 40 17.19 -2.23 -10.88
N ALA A 41 17.14 -1.82 -12.14
CA ALA A 41 15.93 -1.31 -12.76
C ALA A 41 14.76 -2.31 -12.71
N ALA A 42 15.04 -3.61 -12.80
CA ALA A 42 14.04 -4.67 -12.71
C ALA A 42 13.47 -4.80 -11.30
N GLU A 43 14.30 -4.77 -10.27
CA GLU A 43 13.90 -4.80 -8.85
C GLU A 43 13.09 -3.56 -8.49
N GLN A 44 13.53 -2.37 -8.91
CA GLN A 44 12.77 -1.14 -8.74
C GLN A 44 11.40 -1.19 -9.44
N ALA A 45 11.32 -1.80 -10.63
CA ALA A 45 10.05 -1.99 -11.33
C ALA A 45 9.13 -2.98 -10.59
N GLN A 46 9.68 -3.99 -9.91
CA GLN A 46 8.90 -4.90 -9.04
C GLN A 46 8.28 -4.13 -7.88
N VAL A 47 9.03 -3.29 -7.18
CA VAL A 47 8.52 -2.47 -6.08
C VAL A 47 7.38 -1.58 -6.53
N ARG A 48 7.54 -0.85 -7.66
CA ARG A 48 6.47 0.00 -8.20
C ARG A 48 5.21 -0.81 -8.49
N ARG A 49 5.34 -1.94 -9.22
CA ARG A 49 4.20 -2.81 -9.54
C ARG A 49 3.53 -3.40 -8.30
N ALA A 50 4.29 -3.70 -7.26
CA ALA A 50 3.74 -4.18 -5.99
C ALA A 50 2.83 -3.13 -5.34
N LEU A 51 3.29 -1.89 -5.26
CA LEU A 51 2.50 -0.80 -4.68
C LEU A 51 1.29 -0.43 -5.56
N ASP A 52 1.46 -0.43 -6.89
CA ASP A 52 0.37 -0.16 -7.84
C ASP A 52 -0.70 -1.26 -7.84
N ALA A 53 -0.35 -2.50 -7.49
CA ALA A 53 -1.29 -3.62 -7.43
C ALA A 53 -2.22 -3.57 -6.21
N SER A 54 -1.85 -2.85 -5.16
CA SER A 54 -2.69 -2.66 -3.98
C SER A 54 -3.82 -1.69 -4.26
N ALA A 55 -5.03 -2.03 -3.82
CA ALA A 55 -6.17 -1.12 -3.83
C ALA A 55 -6.16 -0.12 -2.66
N PHE A 56 -5.15 -0.17 -1.78
CA PHE A 56 -5.01 0.74 -0.66
C PHE A 56 -4.66 2.16 -1.13
N ASP A 57 -5.26 3.16 -0.49
CA ASP A 57 -4.92 4.56 -0.73
C ASP A 57 -3.62 4.94 -0.01
N TRP A 58 -2.50 4.83 -0.72
CA TRP A 58 -1.19 5.18 -0.19
C TRP A 58 -0.99 6.66 0.13
N SER A 59 -1.94 7.54 -0.21
CA SER A 59 -1.90 8.95 0.20
C SER A 59 -2.00 9.14 1.72
N LEU A 60 -2.43 8.11 2.44
CA LEU A 60 -2.40 8.06 3.91
C LEU A 60 -0.99 7.96 4.49
N VAL A 61 0.03 7.67 3.68
CA VAL A 61 1.43 7.85 4.07
C VAL A 61 1.76 9.33 3.97
N PRO A 62 1.91 10.06 5.09
CA PRO A 62 1.88 11.53 5.08
C PRO A 62 3.16 12.16 4.55
N ALA A 63 4.28 11.44 4.62
CA ALA A 63 5.61 11.91 4.22
C ALA A 63 6.16 11.11 3.05
N GLN A 64 7.21 11.64 2.42
CA GLN A 64 7.98 10.87 1.44
C GLN A 64 8.80 9.80 2.15
N VAL A 65 8.74 8.57 1.63
CA VAL A 65 9.46 7.39 2.14
C VAL A 65 10.64 7.08 1.23
N THR A 66 11.80 6.76 1.81
CA THR A 66 12.91 6.18 1.06
C THR A 66 12.82 4.66 1.12
N ILE A 67 12.72 4.01 -0.03
CA ILE A 67 12.73 2.54 -0.12
C ILE A 67 14.12 2.11 -0.62
N HIS A 68 14.88 1.50 0.27
CA HIS A 68 16.21 0.97 0.00
C HIS A 68 16.09 -0.48 -0.48
N ILE A 69 16.64 -0.77 -1.65
CA ILE A 69 16.70 -2.12 -2.21
C ILE A 69 18.13 -2.61 -2.05
N VAL A 70 18.35 -3.57 -1.15
CA VAL A 70 19.68 -4.05 -0.73
C VAL A 70 19.71 -5.55 -0.82
N ARG A 71 20.73 -6.12 -1.48
CA ARG A 71 20.87 -7.57 -1.61
C ARG A 71 21.57 -8.17 -0.39
N GLY A 72 21.01 -9.27 0.09
CA GLY A 72 21.57 -10.03 1.20
C GLY A 72 21.19 -9.51 2.58
N LEU A 73 20.08 -8.76 2.69
CA LEU A 73 19.47 -8.49 3.98
C LEU A 73 18.90 -9.79 4.55
N PRO A 74 19.08 -10.05 5.85
CA PRO A 74 18.51 -11.23 6.50
C PRO A 74 16.98 -11.17 6.56
N LEU A 75 16.42 -9.96 6.56
CA LEU A 75 14.98 -9.66 6.61
C LEU A 75 14.74 -8.28 6.03
N SER A 76 13.63 -8.09 5.30
CA SER A 76 13.10 -6.77 4.99
C SER A 76 12.50 -6.15 6.25
N TYR A 77 12.62 -4.84 6.43
CA TYR A 77 12.12 -4.13 7.61
C TYR A 77 11.88 -2.65 7.30
N SER A 78 11.18 -1.97 8.19
CA SER A 78 10.90 -0.54 8.08
C SER A 78 11.16 0.21 9.38
N THR A 79 11.51 1.48 9.24
CA THR A 79 11.54 2.49 10.29
C THR A 79 10.76 3.72 9.80
N PRO A 80 10.38 4.67 10.66
CA PRO A 80 9.69 5.87 10.21
C PRO A 80 10.46 6.61 9.10
N GLY A 81 9.86 6.73 7.92
CA GLY A 81 10.43 7.40 6.74
C GLY A 81 11.28 6.52 5.83
N ASP A 82 11.68 5.33 6.26
CA ASP A 82 12.52 4.43 5.49
C ASP A 82 12.00 2.99 5.50
N SER A 83 12.16 2.29 4.36
CA SER A 83 11.90 0.85 4.24
C SER A 83 13.09 0.16 3.56
N TRP A 84 13.54 -0.96 4.08
CA TRP A 84 14.63 -1.76 3.50
C TRP A 84 14.08 -3.08 2.98
N LEU A 85 14.24 -3.32 1.69
CA LEU A 85 13.79 -4.52 1.01
C LEU A 85 14.99 -5.37 0.60
N ASP A 86 14.97 -6.66 0.93
CA ASP A 86 15.96 -7.58 0.39
C ASP A 86 15.74 -7.79 -1.12
N ALA A 87 16.72 -7.45 -1.92
CA ALA A 87 16.67 -7.63 -3.36
C ALA A 87 16.54 -9.12 -3.76
N GLY A 88 17.09 -10.05 -2.93
CA GLY A 88 16.91 -11.48 -3.14
C GLY A 88 15.45 -11.92 -3.01
N LEU A 89 14.68 -11.29 -2.15
CA LEU A 89 13.24 -11.52 -2.03
C LEU A 89 12.51 -11.13 -3.33
N LEU A 90 12.91 -10.01 -3.96
CA LEU A 90 12.27 -9.52 -5.19
C LEU A 90 12.50 -10.47 -6.39
N ASP A 91 13.50 -11.36 -6.35
CA ASP A 91 13.68 -12.41 -7.34
C ASP A 91 12.50 -13.40 -7.37
N GLY A 92 11.71 -13.48 -6.30
CA GLY A 92 10.45 -14.26 -6.21
C GLY A 92 9.27 -13.66 -7.02
N GLY A 93 9.47 -12.56 -7.72
CA GLY A 93 8.45 -11.93 -8.57
C GLY A 93 7.22 -11.50 -7.76
N ARG A 94 6.02 -11.81 -8.27
CA ARG A 94 4.76 -11.38 -7.64
C ARG A 94 4.58 -11.87 -6.21
N PHE A 95 5.14 -13.02 -5.86
CA PHE A 95 5.06 -13.53 -4.48
C PHE A 95 5.62 -12.53 -3.46
N SER A 96 6.71 -11.85 -3.79
CA SER A 96 7.34 -10.85 -2.92
C SER A 96 6.52 -9.56 -2.73
N TRP A 97 5.52 -9.31 -3.59
CA TRP A 97 4.77 -8.05 -3.54
C TRP A 97 4.01 -7.86 -2.23
N GLY A 98 3.56 -8.95 -1.60
CA GLY A 98 2.97 -8.90 -0.27
C GLY A 98 3.91 -8.31 0.78
N VAL A 99 5.19 -8.72 0.77
CA VAL A 99 6.20 -8.15 1.67
C VAL A 99 6.46 -6.68 1.36
N VAL A 100 6.57 -6.30 0.09
CA VAL A 100 6.74 -4.89 -0.31
C VAL A 100 5.59 -4.03 0.24
N GLN A 101 4.35 -4.50 0.08
CA GLN A 101 3.16 -3.80 0.58
C GLN A 101 3.11 -3.76 2.11
N MET A 102 3.52 -4.85 2.78
CA MET A 102 3.60 -4.90 4.24
C MET A 102 4.61 -3.88 4.77
N GLU A 103 5.84 -3.88 4.24
CA GLU A 103 6.88 -2.95 4.68
C GLU A 103 6.50 -1.49 4.40
N TYR A 104 5.90 -1.20 3.25
CA TYR A 104 5.40 0.14 2.98
C TYR A 104 4.18 0.49 3.84
N GLY A 105 3.36 -0.50 4.19
CA GLY A 105 2.23 -0.38 5.11
C GLY A 105 2.63 -0.01 6.54
N GLN A 106 3.86 -0.35 6.96
CA GLN A 106 4.41 0.11 8.24
C GLN A 106 4.46 1.65 8.31
N GLN A 107 4.63 2.34 7.19
CA GLN A 107 4.65 3.81 7.18
C GLN A 107 3.28 4.40 7.54
N VAL A 108 2.18 3.69 7.24
CA VAL A 108 0.83 4.09 7.65
C VAL A 108 0.68 3.98 9.16
N GLN A 109 1.11 2.84 9.75
CA GLN A 109 0.98 2.64 11.19
C GLN A 109 1.87 3.59 12.01
N TYR A 110 3.05 3.98 11.51
CA TYR A 110 3.89 4.99 12.15
C TYR A 110 3.18 6.36 12.23
N ALA A 111 2.34 6.68 11.25
CA ALA A 111 1.58 7.93 11.20
C ALA A 111 0.33 7.92 12.11
N ILE A 112 -0.06 6.78 12.67
CA ILE A 112 -1.19 6.70 13.60
C ILE A 112 -0.72 7.18 14.98
N GLU A 113 -0.96 8.44 15.31
CA GLU A 113 -0.56 9.04 16.59
C GLU A 113 -1.63 8.93 17.67
N ASP A 114 -2.91 8.89 17.29
CA ASP A 114 -4.06 8.84 18.20
C ASP A 114 -4.08 7.54 19.00
N ALA A 115 -3.95 7.65 20.31
CA ALA A 115 -3.93 6.52 21.24
C ALA A 115 -5.25 5.74 21.24
N GLN A 116 -6.39 6.39 21.00
CA GLN A 116 -7.69 5.72 20.94
C GLN A 116 -7.81 4.89 19.66
N VAL A 117 -7.32 5.40 18.53
CA VAL A 117 -7.24 4.64 17.26
C VAL A 117 -6.34 3.44 17.43
N ARG A 118 -5.14 3.61 18.03
CA ARG A 118 -4.22 2.49 18.33
C ARG A 118 -4.88 1.44 19.21
N ALA A 119 -5.60 1.83 20.28
CA ALA A 119 -6.28 0.91 21.18
C ALA A 119 -7.40 0.13 20.47
N GLN A 120 -8.18 0.78 19.58
CA GLN A 120 -9.22 0.11 18.80
C GLN A 120 -8.64 -0.89 17.81
N LEU A 121 -7.54 -0.53 17.11
CA LEU A 121 -6.84 -1.44 16.20
C LEU A 121 -6.22 -2.61 16.96
N THR A 122 -5.58 -2.38 18.10
CA THR A 122 -5.00 -3.43 18.95
C THR A 122 -6.05 -4.45 19.36
N SER A 123 -7.21 -3.97 19.82
CA SER A 123 -8.32 -4.83 20.21
C SER A 123 -8.90 -5.62 19.02
N ALA A 124 -9.16 -4.94 17.91
CA ALA A 124 -9.75 -5.56 16.72
C ALA A 124 -8.84 -6.62 16.09
N LEU A 125 -7.52 -6.39 16.10
CA LEU A 125 -6.52 -7.32 15.56
C LEU A 125 -6.15 -8.42 16.55
N GLY A 126 -6.75 -8.46 17.76
CA GLY A 126 -6.44 -9.46 18.77
C GLY A 126 -5.00 -9.44 19.24
N ALA A 127 -4.37 -8.27 19.23
CA ALA A 127 -2.99 -8.07 19.65
C ALA A 127 -2.91 -7.73 21.14
N ARG A 128 -1.71 -7.85 21.74
CA ARG A 128 -1.49 -7.60 23.17
C ARG A 128 -1.04 -6.18 23.45
N GLN A 129 -0.39 -5.55 22.50
CA GLN A 129 0.11 -4.17 22.55
C GLN A 129 0.08 -3.54 21.17
N TRP A 130 0.31 -2.20 21.10
CA TRP A 130 0.36 -1.53 19.81
C TRP A 130 1.63 -1.90 19.04
N CYS A 131 2.80 -1.55 19.53
CA CYS A 131 4.04 -1.81 18.82
C CYS A 131 5.26 -1.77 19.77
N TYR A 132 5.78 -2.93 20.13
CA TYR A 132 7.03 -3.15 20.87
C TYR A 132 7.17 -2.38 22.19
N ASP A 133 6.05 -2.05 22.87
CA ASP A 133 6.09 -1.46 24.23
C ASP A 133 6.73 -2.43 25.24
N ASP A 134 6.49 -3.73 25.07
CA ASP A 134 7.21 -4.81 25.76
C ASP A 134 8.03 -5.61 24.74
N PRO A 135 9.36 -5.45 24.70
CA PRO A 135 10.22 -6.14 23.75
C PRO A 135 10.36 -7.65 24.01
N ALA A 136 9.89 -8.15 25.17
CA ALA A 136 9.88 -9.58 25.45
C ALA A 136 8.76 -10.34 24.74
N LEU A 137 7.76 -9.63 24.19
CA LEU A 137 6.68 -10.24 23.44
C LEU A 137 7.13 -10.53 21.99
N PRO A 138 6.65 -11.66 21.40
CA PRO A 138 6.93 -11.96 20.02
C PRO A 138 6.29 -10.92 19.06
N ALA A 139 6.88 -10.74 17.88
CA ALA A 139 6.40 -9.78 16.88
C ALA A 139 4.90 -9.89 16.60
N GLY A 140 4.36 -11.10 16.50
CA GLY A 140 2.93 -11.33 16.31
C GLY A 140 2.02 -10.92 17.48
N ALA A 141 2.56 -10.48 18.62
CA ALA A 141 1.80 -9.87 19.71
C ALA A 141 1.55 -8.38 19.49
N ASN A 142 2.19 -7.78 18.50
CA ASN A 142 2.12 -6.36 18.18
C ASN A 142 1.04 -6.08 17.13
N ALA A 143 0.16 -5.14 17.42
CA ALA A 143 -0.90 -4.74 16.48
C ALA A 143 -0.33 -4.07 15.24
N CYS A 144 0.77 -3.34 15.33
CA CYS A 144 1.42 -2.68 14.20
C CYS A 144 1.87 -3.69 13.13
N GLU A 145 2.41 -4.84 13.53
CA GLU A 145 2.80 -5.91 12.61
C GLU A 145 1.60 -6.57 11.95
N ARG A 146 0.59 -6.90 12.76
CA ARG A 146 -0.67 -7.45 12.26
C ARG A 146 -1.39 -6.49 11.33
N PHE A 147 -1.39 -5.18 11.65
CA PHE A 147 -1.96 -4.13 10.81
C PHE A 147 -1.30 -4.09 9.43
N ALA A 148 0.03 -4.05 9.37
CA ALA A 148 0.76 -4.01 8.10
C ALA A 148 0.56 -5.28 7.27
N ALA A 149 0.57 -6.46 7.89
CA ALA A 149 0.27 -7.74 7.22
C ALA A 149 -1.17 -7.80 6.71
N MET A 150 -2.14 -7.37 7.52
CA MET A 150 -3.55 -7.27 7.12
C MET A 150 -3.75 -6.28 5.98
N LEU A 151 -3.06 -5.14 5.99
CA LEU A 151 -3.12 -4.14 4.93
C LEU A 151 -2.66 -4.75 3.59
N ALA A 152 -1.50 -5.43 3.59
CA ALA A 152 -0.98 -6.08 2.40
C ALA A 152 -1.91 -7.17 1.86
N TRP A 153 -2.58 -7.94 2.72
CA TRP A 153 -3.51 -8.98 2.30
C TRP A 153 -4.88 -8.43 1.90
N ALA A 154 -5.47 -7.57 2.72
CA ALA A 154 -6.86 -7.12 2.53
C ALA A 154 -7.07 -6.25 1.30
N TYR A 155 -6.04 -5.51 0.87
CA TYR A 155 -6.11 -4.63 -0.30
C TYR A 155 -5.49 -5.21 -1.57
N TRP A 156 -4.86 -6.38 -1.47
CA TRP A 156 -4.43 -7.17 -2.63
C TRP A 156 -4.62 -8.68 -2.38
N PRO A 157 -5.88 -9.17 -2.33
CA PRO A 157 -6.19 -10.57 -2.03
C PRO A 157 -5.90 -11.50 -3.21
N SER A 158 -4.62 -11.62 -3.57
CA SER A 158 -4.13 -12.46 -4.67
C SER A 158 -3.59 -13.79 -4.15
N ASN A 159 -3.73 -14.85 -4.94
CA ASN A 159 -3.06 -16.12 -4.65
C ASN A 159 -1.54 -16.03 -4.68
N ASP A 160 -1.01 -15.02 -5.38
CA ASP A 160 0.43 -14.74 -5.45
C ASP A 160 0.94 -13.91 -4.26
N ASN A 161 0.06 -13.46 -3.36
CA ASN A 161 0.44 -12.62 -2.23
C ASN A 161 1.07 -13.46 -1.12
N SER A 162 2.33 -13.16 -0.76
CA SER A 162 3.02 -13.82 0.35
C SER A 162 2.36 -13.61 1.72
N MET A 163 1.54 -12.54 1.85
CA MET A 163 0.76 -12.28 3.06
C MET A 163 -0.59 -13.00 3.06
N LYS A 164 -0.90 -13.83 2.03
CA LYS A 164 -2.10 -14.68 2.08
C LYS A 164 -2.02 -15.62 3.28
N PRO A 165 -3.03 -15.62 4.18
CA PRO A 165 -3.02 -16.50 5.34
C PRO A 165 -2.97 -17.97 4.93
N ALA A 166 -2.08 -18.75 5.54
CA ALA A 166 -2.04 -20.21 5.48
C ALA A 166 -2.80 -20.84 6.65
N GLY A 167 -3.00 -20.10 7.75
CA GLY A 167 -3.71 -20.55 8.93
C GLY A 167 -4.17 -19.39 9.83
N ALA A 168 -5.03 -19.72 10.80
CA ALA A 168 -5.62 -18.75 11.73
C ALA A 168 -4.59 -18.06 12.65
N GLY A 169 -3.37 -18.57 12.74
CA GLY A 169 -2.27 -17.95 13.52
C GLY A 169 -1.49 -16.88 12.77
N ASP A 170 -1.71 -16.75 11.47
CA ASP A 170 -0.99 -15.76 10.66
C ASP A 170 -1.44 -14.34 10.99
N TRP A 171 -0.51 -13.40 10.91
CA TRP A 171 -0.79 -11.99 11.23
C TRP A 171 -1.86 -11.40 10.32
N SER A 172 -1.86 -11.80 9.05
CA SER A 172 -2.86 -11.42 8.04
C SER A 172 -4.20 -12.16 8.15
N ALA A 173 -4.36 -13.06 9.13
CA ALA A 173 -5.61 -13.75 9.48
C ALA A 173 -6.25 -13.16 10.74
N SER A 174 -5.81 -12.01 11.23
CA SER A 174 -6.27 -11.42 12.50
C SER A 174 -7.77 -11.14 12.51
N ILE A 175 -8.32 -10.66 11.41
CA ILE A 175 -9.77 -10.47 11.18
C ILE A 175 -10.11 -10.72 9.71
N ASP A 176 -11.38 -10.73 9.36
CA ASP A 176 -11.81 -10.81 7.96
C ASP A 176 -11.29 -9.60 7.15
N PRO A 177 -10.77 -9.78 5.92
CA PRO A 177 -10.27 -8.69 5.10
C PRO A 177 -11.29 -7.59 4.80
N GLY A 178 -12.58 -7.90 4.66
CA GLY A 178 -13.64 -6.92 4.48
C GLY A 178 -13.85 -6.10 5.75
N ASP A 179 -13.93 -6.75 6.90
CA ASP A 179 -14.06 -6.09 8.21
C ASP A 179 -12.84 -5.20 8.48
N PHE A 180 -11.64 -5.64 8.09
CA PHE A 180 -10.43 -4.82 8.20
C PHE A 180 -10.53 -3.53 7.37
N ARG A 181 -10.96 -3.64 6.10
CA ARG A 181 -11.13 -2.44 5.24
C ARG A 181 -12.16 -1.47 5.80
N VAL A 182 -13.30 -1.97 6.31
CA VAL A 182 -14.31 -1.15 7.00
C VAL A 182 -13.72 -0.46 8.24
N LEU A 183 -12.92 -1.18 9.01
CA LEU A 183 -12.24 -0.63 10.19
C LEU A 183 -11.26 0.49 9.81
N VAL A 184 -10.43 0.26 8.81
CA VAL A 184 -9.47 1.26 8.28
C VAL A 184 -10.20 2.48 7.72
N ALA A 185 -11.26 2.28 6.94
CA ALA A 185 -12.09 3.38 6.41
C ALA A 185 -12.65 4.25 7.54
N ARG A 186 -13.17 3.63 8.59
CA ARG A 186 -13.75 4.33 9.73
C ARG A 186 -12.72 5.06 10.58
N LEU A 187 -11.56 4.46 10.85
CA LEU A 187 -10.58 4.98 11.79
C LEU A 187 -9.58 5.94 11.14
N LEU A 188 -9.23 5.71 9.88
CA LEU A 188 -8.22 6.49 9.17
C LEU A 188 -8.81 7.37 8.05
N GLY A 189 -10.14 7.31 7.83
CA GLY A 189 -10.80 8.08 6.77
C GLY A 189 -10.51 7.59 5.35
N ALA A 190 -9.92 6.41 5.20
CA ALA A 190 -9.66 5.82 3.88
C ALA A 190 -10.96 5.28 3.26
N PRO A 191 -11.33 5.65 2.04
CA PRO A 191 -12.45 5.01 1.35
C PRO A 191 -12.14 3.53 1.10
N ASP A 192 -13.14 2.64 1.18
CA ASP A 192 -12.99 1.26 0.74
C ASP A 192 -13.20 1.15 -0.78
N PRO A 193 -12.14 1.06 -1.60
CA PRO A 193 -12.27 1.04 -3.05
C PRO A 193 -12.83 -0.29 -3.57
N ILE A 194 -12.76 -1.37 -2.79
CA ILE A 194 -13.23 -2.69 -3.18
C ILE A 194 -14.75 -2.76 -3.05
N ASP A 195 -15.33 -2.22 -1.99
CA ASP A 195 -16.78 -2.18 -1.82
C ASP A 195 -17.43 -1.12 -2.74
N ALA A 196 -16.77 -0.02 -3.00
CA ALA A 196 -17.22 0.97 -3.98
C ALA A 196 -17.38 0.35 -5.39
N SER A 197 -16.42 -0.48 -5.82
CA SER A 197 -16.50 -1.16 -7.12
C SER A 197 -17.58 -2.23 -7.16
N ARG A 198 -17.86 -2.93 -6.05
CA ARG A 198 -18.96 -3.91 -5.94
C ARG A 198 -20.33 -3.23 -5.96
N SER A 199 -20.45 -2.05 -5.35
CA SER A 199 -21.69 -1.27 -5.34
C SER A 199 -22.07 -0.78 -6.74
N LEU A 200 -21.09 -0.39 -7.56
CA LEU A 200 -21.29 0.02 -8.96
C LEU A 200 -21.62 -1.17 -9.88
N ALA A 201 -21.17 -2.38 -9.56
CA ALA A 201 -21.43 -3.59 -10.33
C ALA A 201 -22.79 -4.23 -10.00
N ARG A 202 -23.52 -3.75 -9.00
CA ARG A 202 -24.82 -4.31 -8.63
C ARG A 202 -25.89 -3.83 -9.63
N PRO A 203 -26.55 -4.72 -10.38
CA PRO A 203 -27.60 -4.32 -11.30
C PRO A 203 -28.75 -3.69 -10.50
N ALA A 204 -29.32 -2.61 -11.04
CA ALA A 204 -30.48 -1.96 -10.45
C ALA A 204 -31.60 -3.00 -10.21
N PRO A 205 -32.33 -2.96 -9.09
CA PRO A 205 -33.43 -3.87 -8.83
C PRO A 205 -34.44 -3.72 -9.98
N ARG A 206 -34.77 -4.84 -10.63
CA ARG A 206 -35.82 -4.85 -11.65
C ARG A 206 -37.10 -4.41 -10.99
N ALA A 207 -37.65 -3.28 -11.43
CA ALA A 207 -39.00 -2.86 -11.08
C ALA A 207 -39.95 -3.96 -11.58
N HIS A 208 -40.53 -4.69 -10.67
CA HIS A 208 -41.66 -5.56 -10.98
C HIS A 208 -42.88 -4.65 -11.16
N GLY A 209 -43.29 -4.48 -12.44
CA GLY A 209 -44.59 -3.90 -12.80
C GLY A 209 -45.68 -4.98 -12.75
#